data_f4e63b0c82812548cc3e804a5d2dc523
#
_entry.id   f4e63b0c82812548cc3e804a5d2dc523
#
_cell.length_a   1.000
_cell.length_b   1.000
_cell.length_c   1.000
_cell.angle_alpha   90.00
_cell.angle_beta   90.00
_cell.angle_gamma   90.00
#
_symmetry.space_group_name_H-M   'P 1'
#
loop_
_entity.id
_entity.type
_entity.pdbx_description
1 polymer ?
#
loop_
_entity_poly.entity_id
_entity_poly.type
_entity_poly.pdbx_seq_one_letter_code
_entity_poly.pdbx_strand_id
1 'polypeptide(L)'
;MVKKNRNGMPLVPAGSCRDFFLHIEEKRLEEAQGLLQETLRGVADVVPVKILLDGGFFGKKAPSKRLKDRIGNLAVLPHRGEGVFWWFEKHRLEQHFYAAHGGLTPEEMESIFLFTEI
;
A
#
# COMPACT_ATOMS: atom_id res chain seq x y z
N MET A 1 11.12 2.61 -13.33
CA MET A 1 10.24 3.28 -12.35
C MET A 1 10.49 2.82 -10.90
N VAL A 2 10.54 1.52 -10.63
CA VAL A 2 10.81 1.02 -9.28
C VAL A 2 12.26 1.31 -8.88
N LYS A 3 12.47 1.84 -7.67
CA LYS A 3 13.82 2.05 -7.10
C LYS A 3 14.55 0.72 -7.00
N LYS A 4 15.87 0.77 -7.15
CA LYS A 4 16.74 -0.41 -7.04
C LYS A 4 17.61 -0.33 -5.78
N ASN A 5 17.94 -1.50 -5.25
CA ASN A 5 18.93 -1.61 -4.17
C ASN A 5 20.37 -1.48 -4.70
N ARG A 6 21.36 -1.60 -3.81
CA ARG A 6 22.79 -1.49 -4.16
C ARG A 6 23.27 -2.54 -5.16
N ASN A 7 22.57 -3.66 -5.26
CA ASN A 7 22.88 -4.75 -6.20
C ASN A 7 22.11 -4.63 -7.52
N GLY A 8 21.43 -3.51 -7.78
CA GLY A 8 20.65 -3.29 -8.99
C GLY A 8 19.30 -4.01 -9.05
N MET A 9 18.90 -4.71 -7.98
CA MET A 9 17.61 -5.40 -7.91
C MET A 9 16.50 -4.41 -7.53
N PRO A 10 15.29 -4.55 -8.12
CA PRO A 10 14.14 -3.73 -7.71
C PRO A 10 13.86 -3.88 -6.20
N LEU A 11 13.50 -2.78 -5.54
CA LEU A 11 13.01 -2.85 -4.18
C LEU A 11 11.67 -3.59 -4.13
N VAL A 12 11.56 -4.50 -3.18
CA VAL A 12 10.33 -5.27 -2.96
C VAL A 12 9.28 -4.34 -2.36
N PRO A 13 8.02 -4.41 -2.82
CA PRO A 13 6.92 -3.70 -2.20
C PRO A 13 6.73 -4.06 -0.73
N ALA A 14 6.15 -3.15 0.04
CA ALA A 14 5.73 -3.41 1.40
C ALA A 14 4.19 -3.49 1.49
N GLY A 15 3.69 -3.87 2.65
CA GLY A 15 2.25 -4.02 2.89
C GLY A 15 1.71 -5.40 2.56
N SER A 16 0.45 -5.45 2.21
CA SER A 16 -0.30 -6.65 1.87
C SER A 16 -1.03 -6.51 0.53
N CYS A 17 -1.85 -7.46 0.16
CA CYS A 17 -2.69 -7.33 -1.02
C CYS A 17 -3.81 -6.26 -0.87
N ARG A 18 -4.01 -5.72 0.36
CA ARG A 18 -5.01 -4.71 0.66
C ARG A 18 -4.43 -3.30 0.89
N ASP A 19 -3.14 -3.21 1.16
CA ASP A 19 -2.38 -1.98 1.37
C ASP A 19 -0.99 -2.13 0.76
N PHE A 20 -0.84 -1.80 -0.51
CA PHE A 20 0.35 -2.13 -1.27
C PHE A 20 1.22 -0.90 -1.50
N PHE A 21 2.45 -0.90 -0.98
CA PHE A 21 3.36 0.23 -0.99
C PHE A 21 4.55 0.02 -1.91
N LEU A 22 4.77 0.96 -2.81
CA LEU A 22 5.80 0.92 -3.83
C LEU A 22 6.90 1.94 -3.59
N HIS A 23 8.12 1.57 -3.95
CA HIS A 23 9.30 2.43 -3.97
C HIS A 23 9.57 2.89 -5.40
N ILE A 24 9.04 4.04 -5.78
CA ILE A 24 9.17 4.61 -7.13
C ILE A 24 10.25 5.68 -7.16
N GLU A 25 11.04 5.74 -8.24
CA GLU A 25 11.99 6.83 -8.48
C GLU A 25 11.25 8.17 -8.49
N GLU A 26 11.72 9.15 -7.70
CA GLU A 26 11.03 10.42 -7.50
C GLU A 26 10.65 11.13 -8.81
N LYS A 27 11.58 11.16 -9.77
CA LYS A 27 11.39 11.76 -11.09
C LYS A 27 10.34 11.06 -11.97
N ARG A 28 9.89 9.88 -11.57
CA ARG A 28 8.91 9.06 -12.31
C ARG A 28 7.65 8.75 -11.49
N LEU A 29 7.47 9.44 -10.36
CA LEU A 29 6.36 9.19 -9.45
C LEU A 29 5.00 9.48 -10.11
N GLU A 30 4.86 10.63 -10.75
CA GLU A 30 3.63 11.02 -11.45
C GLU A 30 3.31 10.07 -12.61
N GLU A 31 4.31 9.69 -13.41
CA GLU A 31 4.16 8.73 -14.50
C GLU A 31 3.69 7.36 -13.97
N ALA A 32 4.31 6.87 -12.91
CA ALA A 32 3.94 5.61 -12.29
C ALA A 32 2.53 5.65 -11.71
N GLN A 33 2.17 6.75 -11.04
CA GLN A 33 0.82 6.96 -10.51
C GLN A 33 -0.22 6.94 -11.63
N GLY A 34 -0.03 7.71 -12.69
CA GLY A 34 -0.97 7.76 -13.81
C GLY A 34 -1.16 6.41 -14.48
N LEU A 35 -0.05 5.70 -14.75
CA LEU A 35 -0.09 4.37 -15.36
C LEU A 35 -0.86 3.36 -14.50
N LEU A 36 -0.57 3.31 -13.20
CA LEU A 36 -1.23 2.39 -12.28
C LEU A 36 -2.70 2.77 -12.06
N GLN A 37 -3.02 4.05 -11.98
CA GLN A 37 -4.39 4.51 -11.81
C GLN A 37 -5.27 4.17 -13.01
N GLU A 38 -4.71 4.24 -14.22
CA GLU A 38 -5.40 3.80 -15.42
C GLU A 38 -5.58 2.28 -15.45
N THR A 39 -4.51 1.54 -15.17
CA THR A 39 -4.50 0.07 -15.18
C THR A 39 -5.44 -0.54 -14.13
N LEU A 40 -5.50 0.08 -12.94
CA LEU A 40 -6.28 -0.41 -11.80
C LEU A 40 -7.61 0.34 -11.63
N ARG A 41 -8.08 1.02 -12.67
CA ARG A 41 -9.35 1.74 -12.65
C ARG A 41 -10.52 0.83 -12.25
N GLY A 42 -11.24 1.23 -11.19
CA GLY A 42 -12.34 0.44 -10.63
C GLY A 42 -11.92 -0.71 -9.72
N VAL A 43 -10.62 -0.94 -9.55
CA VAL A 43 -10.07 -2.00 -8.68
C VAL A 43 -9.37 -1.41 -7.46
N ALA A 44 -8.61 -0.32 -7.64
CA ALA A 44 -7.85 0.29 -6.56
C ALA A 44 -7.64 1.79 -6.78
N ASP A 45 -7.48 2.51 -5.69
CA ASP A 45 -6.96 3.88 -5.68
C ASP A 45 -5.43 3.86 -5.63
N VAL A 46 -4.80 4.77 -6.39
CA VAL A 46 -3.35 4.92 -6.42
C VAL A 46 -2.99 6.31 -5.93
N VAL A 47 -2.41 6.41 -4.75
CA VAL A 47 -2.16 7.69 -4.08
C VAL A 47 -0.70 7.84 -3.64
N PRO A 48 -0.10 9.04 -3.75
CA PRO A 48 1.18 9.31 -3.13
C PRO A 48 1.11 9.07 -1.61
N VAL A 49 2.09 8.36 -1.07
CA VAL A 49 2.17 8.08 0.39
C VAL A 49 2.16 9.35 1.22
N LYS A 50 2.68 10.45 0.67
CA LYS A 50 2.61 11.76 1.33
C LYS A 50 1.19 12.17 1.71
N ILE A 51 0.19 11.88 0.87
CA ILE A 51 -1.22 12.20 1.15
C ILE A 51 -1.71 11.42 2.37
N LEU A 52 -1.33 10.15 2.50
CA LEU A 52 -1.69 9.33 3.66
C LEU A 52 -1.00 9.81 4.95
N LEU A 53 0.26 10.23 4.85
CA LEU A 53 1.00 10.80 5.97
C LEU A 53 0.39 12.12 6.44
N ASP A 54 0.10 13.04 5.52
CA ASP A 54 -0.49 14.35 5.82
C ASP A 54 -1.93 14.20 6.34
N GLY A 55 -2.67 13.19 5.87
CA GLY A 55 -4.00 12.83 6.35
C GLY A 55 -4.01 12.13 7.71
N GLY A 56 -2.85 11.83 8.30
CA GLY A 56 -2.75 11.24 9.64
C GLY A 56 -3.04 9.74 9.72
N PHE A 57 -3.12 9.03 8.60
CA PHE A 57 -3.40 7.58 8.57
C PHE A 57 -2.35 6.74 9.32
N PHE A 58 -1.15 7.27 9.50
CA PHE A 58 -0.09 6.65 10.31
C PHE A 58 0.08 7.31 11.68
N GLY A 59 -0.93 8.06 12.14
CA GLY A 59 -0.94 8.78 13.40
C GLY A 59 -0.49 10.25 13.27
N LYS A 60 -0.68 11.00 14.35
CA LYS A 60 -0.46 12.46 14.38
C LYS A 60 1.01 12.87 14.55
N LYS A 61 1.87 11.95 14.97
CA LYS A 61 3.30 12.23 15.17
C LYS A 61 4.05 12.24 13.84
N ALA A 62 5.10 13.04 13.75
CA ALA A 62 5.97 13.03 12.58
C ALA A 62 6.48 11.60 12.29
N PRO A 63 6.38 11.14 11.05
CA PRO A 63 6.76 9.78 10.68
C PRO A 63 8.25 9.55 10.89
N SER A 64 8.61 8.45 11.56
CA SER A 64 10.00 8.07 11.75
C SER A 64 10.68 7.76 10.42
N LYS A 65 12.03 7.87 10.40
CA LYS A 65 12.81 7.45 9.23
C LYS A 65 12.52 5.98 8.84
N ARG A 66 12.42 5.10 9.84
CA ARG A 66 12.14 3.68 9.64
C ARG A 66 10.77 3.43 8.98
N LEU A 67 9.74 4.21 9.34
CA LEU A 67 8.44 4.14 8.69
C LEU A 67 8.55 4.57 7.22
N LYS A 68 9.13 5.74 6.96
CA LYS A 68 9.34 6.28 5.60
C LYS A 68 10.11 5.30 4.70
N ASP A 69 11.14 4.67 5.23
CA ASP A 69 11.95 3.69 4.50
C ASP A 69 11.14 2.43 4.15
N ARG A 70 10.06 2.13 4.88
CA ARG A 70 9.20 0.95 4.65
C ARG A 70 8.06 1.21 3.68
N ILE A 71 7.35 2.32 3.85
CA ILE A 71 6.11 2.58 3.10
C ILE A 71 6.35 3.18 1.71
N GLY A 72 7.60 3.36 1.31
CA GLY A 72 7.90 3.91 -0.03
C GLY A 72 7.30 5.28 -0.26
N ASN A 73 6.85 5.55 -1.51
CA ASN A 73 6.30 6.85 -1.89
C ASN A 73 5.01 6.78 -2.72
N LEU A 74 4.56 5.58 -3.12
CA LEU A 74 3.30 5.38 -3.82
C LEU A 74 2.52 4.22 -3.17
N ALA A 75 1.26 4.43 -2.83
CA ALA A 75 0.37 3.42 -2.27
C ALA A 75 -0.69 3.02 -3.29
N VAL A 76 -1.02 1.73 -3.32
CA VAL A 76 -2.15 1.15 -4.04
C VAL A 76 -3.10 0.60 -2.99
N LEU A 77 -4.32 1.11 -2.98
CA LEU A 77 -5.36 0.84 -1.99
C LEU A 77 -6.55 0.18 -2.69
N PRO A 78 -6.64 -1.15 -2.70
CA PRO A 78 -7.72 -1.87 -3.34
C PRO A 78 -9.09 -1.52 -2.77
N HIS A 79 -10.08 -1.44 -3.65
CA HIS A 79 -11.47 -1.26 -3.28
C HIS A 79 -12.01 -2.48 -2.53
N ARG A 80 -13.21 -2.35 -1.96
CA ARG A 80 -13.88 -3.45 -1.27
C ARG A 80 -13.98 -4.70 -2.15
N GLY A 81 -13.57 -5.84 -1.62
CA GLY A 81 -13.59 -7.13 -2.32
C GLY A 81 -12.45 -7.35 -3.31
N GLU A 82 -11.62 -6.33 -3.54
CA GLU A 82 -10.49 -6.41 -4.47
C GLU A 82 -9.16 -6.65 -3.73
N GLY A 83 -8.14 -7.07 -4.48
CA GLY A 83 -6.79 -7.25 -3.98
C GLY A 83 -5.76 -7.04 -5.08
N VAL A 84 -4.61 -6.49 -4.72
CA VAL A 84 -3.49 -6.29 -5.65
C VAL A 84 -2.31 -7.13 -5.20
N PHE A 85 -1.74 -7.90 -6.13
CA PHE A 85 -0.62 -8.79 -5.86
C PHE A 85 0.56 -8.42 -6.76
N TRP A 86 1.75 -8.47 -6.20
CA TRP A 86 2.98 -8.33 -6.96
C TRP A 86 3.43 -9.69 -7.48
N TRP A 87 3.43 -9.87 -8.77
CA TRP A 87 3.98 -11.06 -9.41
C TRP A 87 5.50 -10.96 -9.49
N PHE A 88 6.15 -11.35 -8.44
CA PHE A 88 7.58 -11.17 -8.24
C PHE A 88 8.41 -12.35 -8.79
N GLU A 89 7.93 -13.58 -8.63
CA GLU A 89 8.51 -14.80 -9.19
C GLU A 89 7.42 -15.71 -9.74
N LYS A 90 7.72 -16.32 -10.90
CA LYS A 90 6.85 -17.33 -11.50
C LYS A 90 6.65 -18.49 -10.48
N HIS A 91 5.42 -18.84 -10.17
CA HIS A 91 5.01 -19.92 -9.26
C HIS A 91 5.06 -19.63 -7.74
N ARG A 92 5.27 -18.39 -7.27
CA ARG A 92 5.24 -18.08 -5.83
C ARG A 92 3.92 -17.56 -5.28
N LEU A 93 2.89 -17.40 -6.09
CA LEU A 93 1.55 -16.96 -5.68
C LEU A 93 0.58 -18.15 -5.55
N GLU A 94 0.98 -19.18 -4.82
CA GLU A 94 0.12 -20.36 -4.60
C GLU A 94 -0.63 -20.35 -3.27
N GLN A 95 -0.50 -19.29 -2.46
CA GLN A 95 -1.26 -19.18 -1.22
C GLN A 95 -2.60 -18.54 -1.47
N HIS A 96 -3.65 -19.33 -1.47
CA HIS A 96 -5.02 -18.86 -1.46
C HIS A 96 -5.44 -18.50 -0.03
N PHE A 97 -5.49 -17.21 0.27
CA PHE A 97 -6.06 -16.72 1.52
C PHE A 97 -7.56 -16.52 1.33
N TYR A 98 -8.37 -17.02 2.26
CA TYR A 98 -9.82 -16.77 2.27
C TYR A 98 -10.16 -15.33 2.68
N ALA A 99 -9.25 -14.65 3.39
CA ALA A 99 -9.40 -13.27 3.80
C ALA A 99 -8.04 -12.56 3.84
N ALA A 100 -8.06 -11.26 3.68
CA ALA A 100 -6.91 -10.38 3.83
C ALA A 100 -7.36 -9.13 4.60
N HIS A 101 -6.39 -8.40 5.17
CA HIS A 101 -6.61 -7.20 5.95
C HIS A 101 -5.55 -6.14 5.62
N GLY A 102 -5.77 -4.90 6.10
CA GLY A 102 -4.79 -3.80 5.96
C GLY A 102 -5.25 -2.68 5.05
N GLY A 103 -6.40 -2.79 4.38
CA GLY A 103 -6.97 -1.73 3.57
C GLY A 103 -7.61 -0.61 4.39
N LEU A 104 -8.20 0.37 3.68
CA LEU A 104 -8.85 1.55 4.28
C LEU A 104 -10.37 1.54 4.09
N THR A 105 -10.97 0.41 3.75
CA THR A 105 -12.43 0.31 3.66
C THR A 105 -13.07 0.36 5.06
N PRO A 106 -14.33 0.79 5.20
CA PRO A 106 -15.01 0.80 6.50
C PRO A 106 -14.93 -0.55 7.23
N GLU A 107 -15.07 -1.65 6.52
CA GLU A 107 -14.99 -3.01 7.09
C GLU A 107 -13.62 -3.35 7.69
N GLU A 108 -12.57 -2.68 7.24
CA GLU A 108 -11.18 -2.87 7.72
C GLU A 108 -10.78 -1.84 8.78
N MET A 109 -11.42 -0.67 8.78
CA MET A 109 -11.05 0.45 9.66
C MET A 109 -11.98 0.60 10.86
N GLU A 110 -13.25 0.15 10.75
CA GLU A 110 -14.23 0.26 11.83
C GLU A 110 -14.13 -0.92 12.79
N SER A 111 -14.28 -0.67 14.08
CA SER A 111 -14.24 -1.69 15.12
C SER A 111 -15.34 -1.43 16.16
N ILE A 112 -15.76 -2.49 16.85
CA ILE A 112 -16.72 -2.39 17.95
C ILE A 112 -15.94 -1.99 19.21
N PHE A 113 -16.41 -0.93 19.88
CA PHE A 113 -15.96 -0.54 21.21
C PHE A 113 -17.09 -0.75 22.20
N LEU A 114 -16.88 -1.60 23.21
CA LEU A 114 -17.82 -1.85 24.30
C LEU A 114 -17.22 -1.34 25.60
N PHE A 115 -17.96 -0.49 26.30
CA PHE A 115 -17.60 0.01 27.61
C PHE A 115 -18.71 -0.32 28.61
N THR A 116 -18.35 -0.75 29.83
CA THR A 116 -19.27 -0.93 30.95
C THR A 116 -18.61 -0.39 32.22
N GLU A 117 -19.40 0.34 33.01
CA GLU A 117 -19.04 0.63 34.41
C GLU A 117 -19.36 -0.57 35.27
N ILE A 118 -18.45 -0.92 36.20
CA ILE A 118 -18.58 -2.01 37.16
C ILE A 118 -18.87 -1.38 38.54
#